data_919da318387f0e134a175843b98ca140
#
_entry.id   919da318387f0e134a175843b98ca140
#
_cell.length_a   1.000
_cell.length_b   1.000
_cell.length_c   1.000
_cell.angle_alpha   90.00
_cell.angle_beta   90.00
_cell.angle_gamma   90.00
#
_symmetry.space_group_name_H-M   'P 1'
#
loop_
_entity.id
_entity.type
_entity.pdbx_description
1 polymer ?
#
loop_
_entity_poly.entity_id
_entity_poly.type
_entity_poly.pdbx_seq_one_letter_code
_entity_poly.pdbx_strand_id
1 'polypeptide(L)'
;CFDNDEPGRTATKQVAELLPPGKCKIAKLPYKDANECLMNANGKAVVSAIWEAQQYSPDEILHISSIVNDGEDIANVRVYPFPFDSLSEYLIGQRSGEITLWASGTGSGKSTILRELIIHHLEEGRSVGAIMLEESPQETMDDMISLLLNKPVRAIRACRMMNDLRVKLGKSPINMDYIDDLSDEEYADAKRKLSGTNFFIYDH
;
A
#
# COMPACT_ATOMS: atom_id res chain seq x y z
N CYS A 1 29.87 20.21 -17.04
CA CYS A 1 28.64 19.91 -17.78
C CYS A 1 29.01 18.87 -18.85
N PHE A 2 28.36 17.73 -18.83
CA PHE A 2 28.43 16.72 -19.87
C PHE A 2 27.18 16.84 -20.74
N ASP A 3 27.11 16.10 -21.84
CA ASP A 3 25.97 16.08 -22.72
C ASP A 3 24.71 15.58 -21.99
N ASN A 4 23.55 16.11 -22.37
CA ASN A 4 22.29 15.73 -21.76
C ASN A 4 21.68 14.48 -22.43
N ASP A 5 22.53 13.46 -22.66
CA ASP A 5 22.14 12.13 -23.11
C ASP A 5 22.45 11.09 -22.02
N GLU A 6 22.09 9.84 -22.25
CA GLU A 6 22.22 8.79 -21.25
C GLU A 6 23.69 8.51 -20.85
N PRO A 7 24.66 8.42 -21.80
CA PRO A 7 26.08 8.33 -21.43
C PRO A 7 26.58 9.54 -20.66
N GLY A 8 26.18 10.75 -21.05
CA GLY A 8 26.58 11.99 -20.38
C GLY A 8 26.03 12.09 -18.97
N ARG A 9 24.79 11.67 -18.73
CA ARG A 9 24.21 11.60 -17.37
C ARG A 9 24.92 10.59 -16.47
N THR A 10 25.28 9.43 -17.03
CA THR A 10 26.06 8.41 -16.30
C THR A 10 27.45 8.94 -15.94
N ALA A 11 28.14 9.55 -16.88
CA ALA A 11 29.45 10.18 -16.64
C ALA A 11 29.36 11.33 -15.62
N THR A 12 28.29 12.11 -15.64
CA THR A 12 28.02 13.18 -14.67
C THR A 12 27.97 12.61 -13.24
N LYS A 13 27.23 11.52 -13.01
CA LYS A 13 27.15 10.87 -11.70
C LYS A 13 28.51 10.34 -11.24
N GLN A 14 29.21 9.60 -12.10
CA GLN A 14 30.53 9.02 -11.78
C GLN A 14 31.54 10.11 -11.38
N VAL A 15 31.61 11.21 -12.12
CA VAL A 15 32.55 12.31 -11.80
C VAL A 15 32.10 13.03 -10.52
N ALA A 16 30.81 13.24 -10.31
CA ALA A 16 30.30 13.90 -9.11
C ALA A 16 30.61 13.12 -7.83
N GLU A 17 30.57 11.78 -7.89
CA GLU A 17 30.90 10.88 -6.77
C GLU A 17 32.39 10.90 -6.39
N LEU A 18 33.28 11.26 -7.33
CA LEU A 18 34.71 11.39 -7.06
C LEU A 18 35.08 12.69 -6.37
N LEU A 19 34.17 13.66 -6.33
CA LEU A 19 34.43 14.98 -5.74
C LEU A 19 33.93 15.05 -4.29
N PRO A 20 34.64 15.81 -3.42
CA PRO A 20 34.16 16.01 -2.05
C PRO A 20 32.75 16.61 -2.04
N PRO A 21 31.89 16.24 -1.08
CA PRO A 21 30.53 16.78 -0.94
C PRO A 21 30.53 18.32 -0.98
N GLY A 22 29.57 18.86 -1.72
CA GLY A 22 29.42 20.32 -1.86
C GLY A 22 30.31 21.00 -2.88
N LYS A 23 31.22 20.27 -3.53
CA LYS A 23 32.15 20.84 -4.54
C LYS A 23 31.65 20.69 -5.98
N CYS A 24 30.62 19.89 -6.21
CA CYS A 24 30.07 19.65 -7.52
C CYS A 24 28.67 20.27 -7.65
N LYS A 25 28.44 20.99 -8.76
CA LYS A 25 27.12 21.43 -9.18
C LYS A 25 26.82 20.89 -10.55
N ILE A 26 25.60 20.44 -10.78
CA ILE A 26 25.15 19.91 -12.08
C ILE A 26 24.30 20.95 -12.77
N ALA A 27 24.75 21.41 -13.95
CA ALA A 27 23.96 22.25 -14.84
C ALA A 27 23.21 21.37 -15.85
N LYS A 28 21.91 21.53 -15.96
CA LYS A 28 21.05 20.81 -16.92
C LYS A 28 20.80 21.71 -18.12
N LEU A 29 21.27 21.30 -19.30
CA LEU A 29 21.02 22.01 -20.54
C LEU A 29 19.62 21.64 -21.09
N PRO A 30 18.89 22.59 -21.74
CA PRO A 30 17.60 22.31 -22.36
C PRO A 30 17.69 21.46 -23.64
N TYR A 31 18.87 21.39 -24.24
CA TYR A 31 19.17 20.56 -25.41
C TYR A 31 20.31 19.59 -25.08
N LYS A 32 20.68 18.73 -26.04
CA LYS A 32 21.67 17.68 -25.82
C LYS A 32 23.01 18.25 -25.35
N ASP A 33 23.49 19.30 -26.01
CA ASP A 33 24.77 19.93 -25.70
C ASP A 33 24.73 21.46 -25.86
N ALA A 34 25.83 22.13 -25.54
CA ALA A 34 25.95 23.57 -25.64
C ALA A 34 25.90 24.07 -27.11
N ASN A 35 26.36 23.24 -28.06
CA ASN A 35 26.30 23.59 -29.48
C ASN A 35 24.87 23.59 -30.01
N GLU A 36 24.07 22.58 -29.66
CA GLU A 36 22.65 22.57 -29.98
C GLU A 36 21.91 23.75 -29.35
N CYS A 37 22.26 24.14 -28.13
CA CYS A 37 21.73 25.35 -27.52
C CYS A 37 22.02 26.60 -28.35
N LEU A 38 23.23 26.74 -28.89
CA LEU A 38 23.61 27.85 -29.74
C LEU A 38 22.90 27.83 -31.11
N MET A 39 22.83 26.65 -31.72
CA MET A 39 22.16 26.48 -33.03
C MET A 39 20.66 26.80 -32.97
N ASN A 40 20.01 26.55 -31.85
CA ASN A 40 18.62 26.91 -31.61
C ASN A 40 18.44 28.36 -31.09
N ALA A 41 19.43 29.23 -31.29
CA ALA A 41 19.45 30.66 -30.91
C ALA A 41 19.20 30.89 -29.39
N ASN A 42 19.56 29.93 -28.55
CA ASN A 42 19.30 29.96 -27.12
C ASN A 42 20.59 29.95 -26.25
N GLY A 43 21.60 30.77 -26.69
CA GLY A 43 22.85 30.89 -25.94
C GLY A 43 22.67 31.41 -24.52
N LYS A 44 21.64 32.18 -24.24
CA LYS A 44 21.28 32.61 -22.87
C LYS A 44 20.91 31.44 -21.97
N ALA A 45 20.32 30.37 -22.51
CA ALA A 45 19.93 29.20 -21.74
C ALA A 45 21.14 28.45 -21.17
N VAL A 46 22.27 28.44 -21.84
CA VAL A 46 23.51 27.85 -21.30
C VAL A 46 23.99 28.62 -20.07
N VAL A 47 23.94 29.96 -20.15
CA VAL A 47 24.32 30.81 -19.01
C VAL A 47 23.36 30.62 -17.84
N SER A 48 22.05 30.60 -18.09
CA SER A 48 21.03 30.34 -17.06
C SER A 48 21.25 28.97 -16.43
N ALA A 49 21.45 27.91 -17.21
CA ALA A 49 21.71 26.57 -16.70
C ALA A 49 22.94 26.48 -15.77
N ILE A 50 23.98 27.28 -16.04
CA ILE A 50 25.16 27.36 -15.17
C ILE A 50 24.82 28.06 -13.86
N TRP A 51 24.09 29.18 -13.90
CA TRP A 51 23.71 29.93 -12.71
C TRP A 51 22.69 29.17 -11.84
N GLU A 52 21.80 28.42 -12.46
CA GLU A 52 20.79 27.59 -11.82
C GLU A 52 21.31 26.19 -11.47
N ALA A 53 22.60 25.90 -11.70
CA ALA A 53 23.20 24.60 -11.43
C ALA A 53 23.01 24.17 -9.97
N GLN A 54 22.37 23.02 -9.78
CA GLN A 54 22.08 22.45 -8.48
C GLN A 54 23.29 21.69 -7.92
N GLN A 55 23.48 21.77 -6.61
CA GLN A 55 24.51 21.00 -5.94
C GLN A 55 24.22 19.50 -6.10
N TYR A 56 25.25 18.74 -6.46
CA TYR A 56 25.14 17.30 -6.49
C TYR A 56 24.96 16.77 -5.06
N SER A 57 23.90 16.02 -4.85
CA SER A 57 23.71 15.15 -3.68
C SER A 57 23.68 13.72 -4.16
N PRO A 58 24.33 12.76 -3.47
CA PRO A 58 24.09 11.33 -3.72
C PRO A 58 22.59 11.03 -3.70
N ASP A 59 22.17 10.05 -4.50
CA ASP A 59 20.77 9.64 -4.53
C ASP A 59 20.27 9.44 -3.09
N GLU A 60 19.11 10.03 -2.77
CA GLU A 60 18.41 10.00 -1.46
C GLU A 60 18.92 10.99 -0.37
N ILE A 61 20.02 11.73 -0.56
CA ILE A 61 20.43 12.78 0.38
C ILE A 61 20.05 14.14 -0.21
N LEU A 62 19.00 14.75 0.33
CA LEU A 62 18.56 16.09 -0.07
C LEU A 62 19.09 17.15 0.87
N HIS A 63 19.58 18.26 0.31
CA HIS A 63 19.92 19.43 1.13
C HIS A 63 18.63 20.09 1.62
N ILE A 64 18.58 20.51 2.90
CA ILE A 64 17.37 21.06 3.52
C ILE A 64 16.78 22.24 2.72
N SER A 65 17.60 23.03 2.04
CA SER A 65 17.11 24.15 1.22
C SER A 65 16.32 23.70 -0.02
N SER A 66 16.48 22.46 -0.49
CA SER A 66 15.67 21.93 -1.59
C SER A 66 14.29 21.50 -1.13
N ILE A 67 14.09 21.26 0.16
CA ILE A 67 12.84 20.82 0.78
C ILE A 67 11.96 22.03 1.18
N VAL A 68 12.58 23.18 1.44
CA VAL A 68 11.87 24.37 1.95
C VAL A 68 10.85 24.94 0.95
N ASN A 69 11.00 24.63 -0.34
CA ASN A 69 10.06 25.10 -1.39
C ASN A 69 8.87 24.15 -1.63
N ASP A 70 8.88 22.94 -1.04
CA ASP A 70 7.85 21.92 -1.27
C ASP A 70 6.76 21.91 -0.19
N GLY A 71 6.56 23.02 0.50
CA GLY A 71 5.53 23.19 1.55
C GLY A 71 4.08 22.94 1.09
N GLU A 72 3.86 22.71 -0.21
CA GLU A 72 2.56 22.33 -0.77
C GLU A 72 2.25 20.83 -0.63
N ASP A 73 3.25 19.96 -0.44
CA ASP A 73 3.03 18.52 -0.40
C ASP A 73 2.34 18.02 0.87
N ILE A 74 2.50 18.72 2.00
CA ILE A 74 1.85 18.33 3.26
C ILE A 74 0.33 18.53 3.20
N ALA A 75 -0.15 19.51 2.43
CA ALA A 75 -1.58 19.79 2.29
C ALA A 75 -2.34 18.77 1.42
N ASN A 76 -1.63 17.95 0.65
CA ASN A 76 -2.21 17.00 -0.31
C ASN A 76 -2.15 15.54 0.14
N VAL A 77 -1.72 15.25 1.37
CA VAL A 77 -1.70 13.88 1.89
C VAL A 77 -3.13 13.38 2.07
N ARG A 78 -3.50 12.34 1.32
CA ARG A 78 -4.80 11.68 1.50
C ARG A 78 -4.85 10.99 2.85
N VAL A 79 -5.89 11.30 3.61
CA VAL A 79 -6.18 10.71 4.91
C VAL A 79 -7.41 9.83 4.81
N TYR A 80 -7.32 8.63 5.34
CA TYR A 80 -8.40 7.65 5.39
C TYR A 80 -8.77 7.39 6.86
N PRO A 81 -9.98 7.71 7.31
CA PRO A 81 -10.36 7.48 8.70
C PRO A 81 -10.33 5.98 9.03
N PHE A 82 -10.11 5.66 10.29
CA PHE A 82 -10.28 4.31 10.80
C PHE A 82 -11.79 4.00 10.98
N PRO A 83 -12.21 2.73 10.95
CA PRO A 83 -13.59 2.33 11.29
C PRO A 83 -13.94 2.55 12.78
N PHE A 84 -12.97 2.96 13.58
CA PHE A 84 -13.10 3.20 15.00
C PHE A 84 -13.01 4.70 15.29
N ASP A 85 -14.14 5.34 15.63
CA ASP A 85 -14.23 6.79 15.84
C ASP A 85 -13.20 7.31 16.83
N SER A 86 -13.06 6.66 17.98
CA SER A 86 -12.07 7.04 19.00
C SER A 86 -10.64 7.02 18.48
N LEU A 87 -10.29 6.05 17.62
CA LEU A 87 -8.96 5.97 17.03
C LEU A 87 -8.74 7.06 15.99
N SER A 88 -9.77 7.34 15.18
CA SER A 88 -9.74 8.42 14.19
C SER A 88 -9.61 9.79 14.85
N GLU A 89 -10.22 9.99 16.01
CA GLU A 89 -10.09 11.23 16.78
C GLU A 89 -8.64 11.49 17.23
N TYR A 90 -7.93 10.46 17.69
CA TYR A 90 -6.53 10.59 18.16
C TYR A 90 -5.50 10.58 17.02
N LEU A 91 -5.69 9.77 15.99
CA LEU A 91 -4.69 9.55 14.93
C LEU A 91 -5.04 10.25 13.61
N ILE A 92 -6.22 10.88 13.52
CA ILE A 92 -6.76 11.53 12.32
C ILE A 92 -7.10 10.52 11.22
N GLY A 93 -6.46 9.35 11.18
CA GLY A 93 -6.64 8.31 10.18
C GLY A 93 -5.31 7.78 9.63
N GLN A 94 -5.41 6.92 8.64
CA GLN A 94 -4.27 6.37 7.89
C GLN A 94 -3.90 7.33 6.76
N ARG A 95 -2.62 7.62 6.58
CA ARG A 95 -2.14 8.54 5.55
C ARG A 95 -1.38 7.81 4.46
N SER A 96 -1.47 8.31 3.24
CA SER A 96 -0.67 7.79 2.13
C SER A 96 0.82 7.89 2.44
N GLY A 97 1.57 6.81 2.17
CA GLY A 97 3.02 6.72 2.41
C GLY A 97 3.41 6.32 3.84
N GLU A 98 2.44 6.10 4.74
CA GLU A 98 2.71 5.66 6.11
C GLU A 98 2.56 4.15 6.28
N ILE A 99 3.30 3.61 7.23
CA ILE A 99 3.17 2.22 7.69
C ILE A 99 2.53 2.25 9.09
N THR A 100 1.41 1.57 9.24
CA THR A 100 0.75 1.38 10.55
C THR A 100 1.05 -0.02 11.07
N LEU A 101 1.68 -0.13 12.24
CA LEU A 101 1.96 -1.40 12.88
C LEU A 101 0.94 -1.71 13.99
N TRP A 102 0.22 -2.82 13.86
CA TRP A 102 -0.68 -3.34 14.88
C TRP A 102 -0.01 -4.46 15.66
N ALA A 103 0.32 -4.22 16.92
CA ALA A 103 1.01 -5.18 17.77
C ALA A 103 0.17 -5.49 19.02
N SER A 104 0.04 -6.78 19.34
CA SER A 104 -0.63 -7.25 20.55
C SER A 104 -0.28 -8.71 20.83
N GLY A 105 -0.66 -9.24 21.99
CA GLY A 105 -0.47 -10.64 22.35
C GLY A 105 -1.22 -11.61 21.44
N THR A 106 -0.89 -12.90 21.52
CA THR A 106 -1.59 -13.96 20.78
C THR A 106 -3.05 -14.04 21.24
N GLY A 107 -3.98 -14.24 20.31
CA GLY A 107 -5.42 -14.36 20.58
C GLY A 107 -6.14 -13.06 20.94
N SER A 108 -5.50 -11.89 20.83
CA SER A 108 -6.08 -10.59 21.18
C SER A 108 -6.90 -9.92 20.08
N GLY A 109 -7.08 -10.59 18.94
CA GLY A 109 -7.92 -10.07 17.83
C GLY A 109 -7.19 -9.22 16.79
N LYS A 110 -5.83 -9.28 16.68
CA LYS A 110 -5.07 -8.55 15.65
C LYS A 110 -5.61 -8.77 14.23
N SER A 111 -5.78 -10.05 13.86
CA SER A 111 -6.30 -10.41 12.53
C SER A 111 -7.73 -9.94 12.32
N THR A 112 -8.54 -9.92 13.37
CA THR A 112 -9.91 -9.38 13.33
C THR A 112 -9.91 -7.90 13.04
N ILE A 113 -9.07 -7.12 13.73
CA ILE A 113 -8.92 -5.67 13.48
C ILE A 113 -8.45 -5.41 12.04
N LEU A 114 -7.48 -6.20 11.53
CA LEU A 114 -7.01 -6.04 10.15
C LEU A 114 -8.14 -6.33 9.14
N ARG A 115 -8.97 -7.34 9.38
CA ARG A 115 -10.13 -7.63 8.52
C ARG A 115 -11.19 -6.54 8.58
N GLU A 116 -11.45 -5.95 9.75
CA GLU A 116 -12.32 -4.78 9.88
C GLU A 116 -11.80 -3.59 9.07
N LEU A 117 -10.51 -3.31 9.12
CA LEU A 117 -9.88 -2.28 8.29
C LEU A 117 -10.04 -2.58 6.80
N ILE A 118 -9.83 -3.83 6.38
CA ILE A 118 -10.01 -4.26 4.99
C ILE A 118 -11.47 -4.00 4.55
N ILE A 119 -12.45 -4.49 5.33
CA ILE A 119 -13.88 -4.32 5.03
C ILE A 119 -14.21 -2.83 4.92
N HIS A 120 -13.79 -2.02 5.88
CA HIS A 120 -14.01 -0.57 5.86
C HIS A 120 -13.48 0.08 4.57
N HIS A 121 -12.26 -0.23 4.17
CA HIS A 121 -11.72 0.31 2.93
C HIS A 121 -12.46 -0.17 1.68
N LEU A 122 -12.91 -1.42 1.66
CA LEU A 122 -13.68 -1.97 0.55
C LEU A 122 -15.08 -1.34 0.45
N GLU A 123 -15.73 -1.09 1.57
CA GLU A 123 -17.04 -0.39 1.63
C GLU A 123 -16.96 1.04 1.13
N GLU A 124 -15.81 1.70 1.35
CA GLU A 124 -15.50 3.02 0.80
C GLU A 124 -15.05 2.97 -0.68
N GLY A 125 -15.16 1.81 -1.33
CA GLY A 125 -14.83 1.64 -2.75
C GLY A 125 -13.33 1.64 -3.08
N ARG A 126 -12.46 1.44 -2.09
CA ARG A 126 -11.00 1.41 -2.29
C ARG A 126 -10.53 0.02 -2.70
N SER A 127 -9.37 -0.04 -3.33
CA SER A 127 -8.68 -1.30 -3.64
C SER A 127 -7.79 -1.71 -2.47
N VAL A 128 -7.87 -2.96 -2.04
CA VAL A 128 -7.08 -3.50 -0.93
C VAL A 128 -6.35 -4.76 -1.36
N GLY A 129 -5.05 -4.81 -1.08
CA GLY A 129 -4.24 -6.03 -1.18
C GLY A 129 -3.90 -6.57 0.20
N ALA A 130 -4.05 -7.88 0.42
CA ALA A 130 -3.71 -8.54 1.67
C ALA A 130 -2.75 -9.71 1.45
N ILE A 131 -1.80 -9.86 2.37
CA ILE A 131 -0.89 -11.00 2.46
C ILE A 131 -1.15 -11.66 3.81
N MET A 132 -1.83 -12.81 3.81
CA MET A 132 -2.22 -13.54 5.01
C MET A 132 -1.36 -14.80 5.12
N LEU A 133 -0.23 -14.71 5.83
CA LEU A 133 0.78 -15.78 5.87
C LEU A 133 0.38 -17.00 6.73
N GLU A 134 -0.63 -16.88 7.57
CA GLU A 134 -1.07 -17.95 8.50
C GLU A 134 -2.37 -18.63 8.05
N GLU A 135 -2.99 -18.14 6.97
CA GLU A 135 -4.33 -18.55 6.54
C GLU A 135 -4.39 -18.73 5.04
N SER A 136 -5.18 -19.70 4.60
CA SER A 136 -5.51 -19.84 3.18
C SER A 136 -6.47 -18.73 2.71
N PRO A 137 -6.51 -18.39 1.41
CA PRO A 137 -7.46 -17.43 0.86
C PRO A 137 -8.92 -17.75 1.20
N GLN A 138 -9.27 -19.05 1.25
CA GLN A 138 -10.62 -19.50 1.61
C GLN A 138 -10.95 -19.22 3.09
N GLU A 139 -10.00 -19.45 3.99
CA GLU A 139 -10.16 -19.16 5.42
C GLU A 139 -10.31 -17.65 5.65
N THR A 140 -9.48 -16.84 4.99
CA THR A 140 -9.60 -15.39 5.04
C THR A 140 -10.96 -14.93 4.55
N MET A 141 -11.48 -15.49 3.43
CA MET A 141 -12.81 -15.18 2.93
C MET A 141 -13.90 -15.54 3.94
N ASP A 142 -13.84 -16.72 4.54
CA ASP A 142 -14.84 -17.18 5.51
C ASP A 142 -14.83 -16.31 6.78
N ASP A 143 -13.66 -15.87 7.22
CA ASP A 143 -13.52 -14.96 8.35
C ASP A 143 -14.03 -13.53 8.03
N MET A 144 -13.83 -13.04 6.82
CA MET A 144 -14.41 -11.77 6.38
C MET A 144 -15.93 -11.86 6.28
N ILE A 145 -16.47 -12.96 5.76
CA ILE A 145 -17.93 -13.22 5.74
C ILE A 145 -18.47 -13.32 7.19
N SER A 146 -17.68 -13.90 8.11
CA SER A 146 -18.05 -13.95 9.53
C SER A 146 -18.26 -12.55 10.12
N LEU A 147 -17.40 -11.60 9.79
CA LEU A 147 -17.55 -10.19 10.20
C LEU A 147 -18.76 -9.53 9.55
N LEU A 148 -18.94 -9.70 8.24
CA LEU A 148 -20.07 -9.12 7.52
C LEU A 148 -21.44 -9.60 8.04
N LEU A 149 -21.55 -10.87 8.41
CA LEU A 149 -22.79 -11.47 8.89
C LEU A 149 -22.91 -11.46 10.42
N ASN A 150 -21.86 -11.09 11.13
CA ASN A 150 -21.74 -11.24 12.59
C ASN A 150 -22.09 -12.67 13.06
N LYS A 151 -21.59 -13.67 12.32
CA LYS A 151 -21.80 -15.10 12.55
C LYS A 151 -20.50 -15.87 12.48
N PRO A 152 -20.30 -16.96 13.25
CA PRO A 152 -19.05 -17.74 13.22
C PRO A 152 -19.00 -18.67 11.99
N VAL A 153 -18.98 -18.10 10.78
CA VAL A 153 -19.09 -18.80 9.49
C VAL A 153 -18.08 -19.94 9.36
N ARG A 154 -16.80 -19.67 9.68
CA ARG A 154 -15.75 -20.67 9.60
C ARG A 154 -16.00 -21.86 10.50
N ALA A 155 -16.46 -21.62 11.74
CA ALA A 155 -16.81 -22.69 12.68
C ALA A 155 -18.01 -23.49 12.23
N ILE A 156 -19.06 -22.82 11.71
CA ILE A 156 -20.26 -23.47 11.17
C ILE A 156 -19.90 -24.38 10.00
N ARG A 157 -19.15 -23.88 9.03
CA ARG A 157 -18.74 -24.65 7.84
C ARG A 157 -17.86 -25.84 8.20
N ALA A 158 -16.88 -25.66 9.10
CA ALA A 158 -16.04 -26.73 9.57
C ALA A 158 -16.87 -27.83 10.29
N CYS A 159 -17.84 -27.43 11.10
CA CYS A 159 -18.72 -28.35 11.80
C CYS A 159 -19.62 -29.12 10.82
N ARG A 160 -20.22 -28.45 9.81
CA ARG A 160 -21.03 -29.13 8.77
C ARG A 160 -20.20 -30.15 8.00
N MET A 161 -19.00 -29.78 7.54
CA MET A 161 -18.10 -30.71 6.85
C MET A 161 -17.71 -31.90 7.71
N MET A 162 -17.45 -31.68 9.01
CA MET A 162 -17.17 -32.77 9.95
C MET A 162 -18.39 -33.67 10.16
N ASN A 163 -19.60 -33.12 10.24
CA ASN A 163 -20.83 -33.90 10.38
C ASN A 163 -21.10 -34.76 9.13
N ASP A 164 -20.89 -34.24 7.94
CA ASP A 164 -20.99 -35.00 6.70
C ASP A 164 -20.02 -36.21 6.68
N LEU A 165 -18.80 -36.00 7.15
CA LEU A 165 -17.82 -37.08 7.25
C LEU A 165 -18.23 -38.11 8.31
N ARG A 166 -18.73 -37.65 9.47
CA ARG A 166 -19.20 -38.57 10.55
C ARG A 166 -20.36 -39.44 10.07
N VAL A 167 -21.33 -38.83 9.37
CA VAL A 167 -22.47 -39.58 8.80
C VAL A 167 -21.98 -40.63 7.80
N LYS A 168 -21.03 -40.28 6.91
CA LYS A 168 -20.43 -41.24 5.97
C LYS A 168 -19.71 -42.41 6.70
N LEU A 169 -19.20 -42.16 7.90
CA LEU A 169 -18.55 -43.17 8.73
C LEU A 169 -19.50 -43.89 9.67
N GLY A 170 -20.83 -43.71 9.52
CA GLY A 170 -21.83 -44.35 10.40
C GLY A 170 -21.89 -43.81 11.84
N LYS A 171 -21.34 -42.60 12.09
CA LYS A 171 -21.34 -41.94 13.40
C LYS A 171 -22.42 -40.88 13.49
N SER A 172 -22.95 -40.63 14.67
CA SER A 172 -23.90 -39.56 14.91
C SER A 172 -23.26 -38.18 14.65
N PRO A 173 -23.98 -37.22 14.10
CA PRO A 173 -23.51 -35.85 13.95
C PRO A 173 -23.28 -35.18 15.32
N ILE A 174 -22.40 -34.19 15.34
CA ILE A 174 -22.21 -33.33 16.51
C ILE A 174 -23.28 -32.22 16.40
N ASN A 175 -24.02 -32.03 17.48
CA ASN A 175 -24.99 -30.94 17.58
C ASN A 175 -24.28 -29.70 18.16
N MET A 176 -24.38 -28.58 17.50
CA MET A 176 -23.95 -27.26 18.01
C MET A 176 -25.09 -26.28 17.81
N ASP A 177 -25.37 -25.47 18.81
CA ASP A 177 -26.54 -24.57 18.83
C ASP A 177 -26.57 -23.57 17.69
N TYR A 178 -25.41 -23.27 17.10
CA TYR A 178 -25.26 -22.28 16.01
C TYR A 178 -25.07 -22.90 14.62
N ILE A 179 -25.18 -24.22 14.45
CA ILE A 179 -24.88 -24.88 13.16
C ILE A 179 -25.89 -24.49 12.06
N ASP A 180 -27.09 -24.16 12.47
CA ASP A 180 -28.20 -23.79 11.59
C ASP A 180 -28.34 -22.27 11.43
N ASP A 181 -27.51 -21.46 12.10
CA ASP A 181 -27.59 -20.00 12.08
C ASP A 181 -27.17 -19.38 10.75
N LEU A 182 -26.57 -20.15 9.84
CA LEU A 182 -26.12 -19.69 8.53
C LEU A 182 -26.87 -20.42 7.44
N SER A 183 -27.68 -19.70 6.64
CA SER A 183 -28.23 -20.26 5.42
C SER A 183 -27.23 -20.22 4.26
N ASP A 184 -27.37 -21.15 3.31
CA ASP A 184 -26.52 -21.19 2.12
C ASP A 184 -26.72 -19.95 1.25
N GLU A 185 -27.91 -19.35 1.28
CA GLU A 185 -28.25 -18.12 0.56
C GLU A 185 -27.52 -16.92 1.17
N GLU A 186 -27.56 -16.72 2.50
CA GLU A 186 -26.83 -15.68 3.20
C GLU A 186 -25.31 -15.74 2.92
N TYR A 187 -24.75 -16.95 2.96
CA TYR A 187 -23.34 -17.15 2.64
C TYR A 187 -23.01 -16.79 1.19
N ALA A 188 -23.86 -17.23 0.24
CA ALA A 188 -23.68 -16.95 -1.18
C ALA A 188 -23.80 -15.44 -1.48
N ASP A 189 -24.70 -14.74 -0.81
CA ASP A 189 -24.90 -13.30 -0.96
C ASP A 189 -23.71 -12.51 -0.40
N ALA A 190 -23.24 -12.85 0.78
CA ALA A 190 -22.04 -12.23 1.37
C ALA A 190 -20.81 -12.48 0.50
N LYS A 191 -20.66 -13.69 -0.04
CA LYS A 191 -19.58 -14.03 -0.96
C LYS A 191 -19.66 -13.20 -2.26
N ARG A 192 -20.87 -13.02 -2.83
CA ARG A 192 -21.06 -12.16 -4.01
C ARG A 192 -20.71 -10.71 -3.72
N LYS A 193 -21.12 -10.18 -2.56
CA LYS A 193 -20.77 -8.82 -2.12
C LYS A 193 -19.26 -8.62 -2.09
N LEU A 194 -18.51 -9.52 -1.45
CA LEU A 194 -17.05 -9.46 -1.41
C LEU A 194 -16.41 -9.61 -2.79
N SER A 195 -16.89 -10.55 -3.62
CA SER A 195 -16.36 -10.76 -4.97
C SER A 195 -16.61 -9.59 -5.91
N GLY A 196 -17.53 -8.71 -5.59
CA GLY A 196 -17.78 -7.46 -6.32
C GLY A 196 -16.87 -6.31 -5.91
N THR A 197 -15.97 -6.50 -4.92
CA THR A 197 -15.03 -5.48 -4.44
C THR A 197 -13.67 -5.63 -5.08
N ASN A 198 -12.84 -4.59 -4.98
CA ASN A 198 -11.44 -4.61 -5.43
C ASN A 198 -10.52 -5.19 -4.34
N PHE A 199 -10.78 -6.43 -3.92
CA PHE A 199 -10.00 -7.13 -2.92
C PHE A 199 -9.08 -8.17 -3.55
N PHE A 200 -7.78 -8.09 -3.24
CA PHE A 200 -6.74 -8.97 -3.75
C PHE A 200 -6.06 -9.69 -2.58
N ILE A 201 -5.97 -11.01 -2.65
CA ILE A 201 -5.27 -11.84 -1.65
C ILE A 201 -4.08 -12.51 -2.34
N TYR A 202 -2.92 -12.42 -1.70
CA TYR A 202 -1.75 -13.19 -2.13
C TYR A 202 -1.93 -14.65 -1.70
N ASP A 203 -1.89 -15.56 -2.68
CA ASP A 203 -1.89 -17.01 -2.49
C ASP A 203 -0.45 -17.52 -2.52
N HIS A 204 0.02 -18.17 -1.46
CA HIS A 204 1.40 -18.62 -1.26
C HIS A 204 1.55 -20.14 -1.24
#